data_ec3a35cadb0d805d964c2eb990a067b7
#
_entry.id   ec3a35cadb0d805d964c2eb990a067b7
#
_cell.length_a   1.000
_cell.length_b   1.000
_cell.length_c   1.000
_cell.angle_alpha   90.00
_cell.angle_beta   90.00
_cell.angle_gamma   90.00
#
_symmetry.space_group_name_H-M   'P 1'
#
loop_
_entity.id
_entity.type
_entity.pdbx_description
1 polymer ?
#
loop_
_entity_poly.entity_id
_entity_poly.type
_entity_poly.pdbx_seq_one_letter_code
_entity_poly.pdbx_strand_id
1 'polypeptide(L)'
;MIFFDITKAGGAGHRSGLMRVSGRLAEELGAAATSVRWPAWNRLAGGADWFLTGEIFSPEERPDFDGFLDQRPCRMAAIFHDAIPLKHPQITWPHSVARHPGYMKMLSRFDRVWADSEASRRELVESWRWQGTEKLPPVDVLPLGANFNASPRVVTRPAATGRGLLSLGILEPRKNQMFLLDIVEALWREGLEFELHLVGRVNPHFGAPIVARIRALRRIFSGLHFHEAAGDAEVAQLYATTRAGVFPTIAEGCGLPLLESLWMGVPCLCSDLPVLRENAGIGGCVTLPLNDLAAWTNACRTILTDDAWHAKLVQEATTRPLPTWREAARALARGLT
;
A
#
# COMPACT_ATOMS: atom_id res chain seq x y z
N MET A 1 -29.05 -1.36 -2.07
CA MET A 1 -28.21 -1.51 -0.85
C MET A 1 -26.80 -1.94 -1.25
N ILE A 2 -25.76 -1.59 -0.46
CA ILE A 2 -24.38 -2.03 -0.73
C ILE A 2 -24.02 -3.09 0.31
N PHE A 3 -23.63 -4.28 -0.15
CA PHE A 3 -23.06 -5.36 0.67
C PHE A 3 -21.54 -5.35 0.50
N PHE A 4 -20.82 -4.94 1.54
CA PHE A 4 -19.35 -4.84 1.50
C PHE A 4 -18.72 -6.09 2.09
N ASP A 5 -17.92 -6.76 1.27
CA ASP A 5 -17.28 -8.03 1.61
C ASP A 5 -16.09 -7.84 2.54
N ILE A 6 -16.19 -8.43 3.73
CA ILE A 6 -15.13 -8.49 4.75
C ILE A 6 -14.77 -9.92 5.15
N THR A 7 -14.92 -10.87 4.23
CA THR A 7 -14.72 -12.29 4.53
C THR A 7 -13.33 -12.59 5.10
N LYS A 8 -12.29 -12.06 4.46
CA LYS A 8 -10.91 -12.18 4.93
C LYS A 8 -10.57 -11.13 5.98
N ALA A 9 -10.94 -9.88 5.73
CA ALA A 9 -10.63 -8.76 6.62
C ALA A 9 -11.25 -8.93 8.01
N GLY A 10 -12.46 -9.43 8.10
CA GLY A 10 -13.19 -9.65 9.36
C GLY A 10 -12.71 -10.84 10.21
N GLY A 11 -11.81 -11.68 9.69
CA GLY A 11 -11.24 -12.84 10.40
C GLY A 11 -9.73 -12.77 10.65
N ALA A 12 -9.06 -11.73 10.16
CA ALA A 12 -7.62 -11.67 10.17
C ALA A 12 -7.04 -11.15 11.49
N GLY A 13 -6.17 -11.94 12.10
CA GLY A 13 -5.36 -11.54 13.26
C GLY A 13 -4.21 -10.58 12.96
N HIS A 14 -4.05 -10.14 11.70
CA HIS A 14 -2.97 -9.23 11.28
C HIS A 14 -3.46 -8.23 10.23
N ARG A 15 -2.92 -7.02 10.24
CA ARG A 15 -3.27 -5.95 9.30
C ARG A 15 -2.25 -5.90 8.15
N SER A 16 -2.50 -6.63 7.04
CA SER A 16 -1.80 -6.40 5.78
C SER A 16 -2.32 -5.11 5.11
N GLY A 17 -1.61 -4.60 4.09
CA GLY A 17 -2.07 -3.44 3.33
C GLY A 17 -3.49 -3.62 2.77
N LEU A 18 -3.78 -4.77 2.17
CA LEU A 18 -5.12 -5.13 1.65
C LEU A 18 -6.20 -5.13 2.73
N MET A 19 -5.90 -5.72 3.90
CA MET A 19 -6.84 -5.76 5.02
C MET A 19 -7.07 -4.37 5.64
N ARG A 20 -6.05 -3.52 5.61
CA ARG A 20 -6.20 -2.12 6.02
C ARG A 20 -7.14 -1.37 5.07
N VAL A 21 -7.00 -1.54 3.76
CA VAL A 21 -7.91 -0.94 2.79
C VAL A 21 -9.35 -1.37 3.05
N SER A 22 -9.61 -2.68 3.11
CA SER A 22 -10.96 -3.21 3.36
C SER A 22 -11.51 -2.75 4.71
N GLY A 23 -10.71 -2.78 5.78
CA GLY A 23 -11.13 -2.35 7.11
C GLY A 23 -11.46 -0.86 7.17
N ARG A 24 -10.60 0.00 6.62
CA ARG A 24 -10.83 1.45 6.59
C ARG A 24 -12.03 1.85 5.75
N LEU A 25 -12.22 1.21 4.60
CA LEU A 25 -13.40 1.46 3.77
C LEU A 25 -14.69 0.98 4.45
N ALA A 26 -14.67 -0.18 5.13
CA ALA A 26 -15.83 -0.65 5.90
C ALA A 26 -16.20 0.34 7.01
N GLU A 27 -15.22 0.85 7.76
CA GLU A 27 -15.44 1.86 8.80
C GLU A 27 -16.05 3.14 8.24
N GLU A 28 -15.53 3.67 7.14
CA GLU A 28 -15.95 4.96 6.58
C GLU A 28 -17.26 4.87 5.75
N LEU A 29 -17.57 3.70 5.18
CA LEU A 29 -18.86 3.43 4.57
C LEU A 29 -19.99 3.41 5.62
N GLY A 30 -19.71 2.91 6.82
CA GLY A 30 -20.64 2.94 7.95
C GLY A 30 -22.04 2.47 7.55
N ALA A 31 -23.07 3.30 7.80
CA ALA A 31 -24.46 2.98 7.49
C ALA A 31 -24.79 2.94 5.98
N ALA A 32 -23.88 3.40 5.09
CA ALA A 32 -24.08 3.33 3.64
C ALA A 32 -23.89 1.92 3.08
N ALA A 33 -23.24 1.01 3.82
CA ALA A 33 -23.01 -0.36 3.40
C ALA A 33 -23.20 -1.35 4.57
N THR A 34 -23.65 -2.54 4.25
CA THR A 34 -23.73 -3.65 5.21
C THR A 34 -22.51 -4.55 5.02
N SER A 35 -21.71 -4.70 6.07
CA SER A 35 -20.58 -5.64 6.05
C SER A 35 -21.07 -7.08 6.02
N VAL A 36 -20.54 -7.87 5.10
CA VAL A 36 -20.98 -9.26 4.87
C VAL A 36 -19.79 -10.21 4.77
N ARG A 37 -20.05 -11.52 5.00
CA ARG A 37 -19.07 -12.59 4.83
C ARG A 37 -19.63 -13.68 3.93
N TRP A 38 -18.83 -14.15 2.99
CA TRP A 38 -19.18 -15.29 2.13
C TRP A 38 -19.20 -16.59 2.96
N PRO A 39 -20.18 -17.51 2.72
CA PRO A 39 -21.33 -17.42 1.80
C PRO A 39 -22.62 -16.95 2.47
N ALA A 40 -22.59 -16.50 3.73
CA ALA A 40 -23.78 -16.30 4.56
C ALA A 40 -24.78 -15.26 4.03
N TRP A 41 -24.33 -14.32 3.18
CA TRP A 41 -25.14 -13.20 2.70
C TRP A 41 -25.77 -13.41 1.31
N ASN A 42 -25.34 -14.39 0.52
CA ASN A 42 -25.76 -14.60 -0.88
C ASN A 42 -27.28 -14.77 -1.09
N ARG A 43 -28.00 -15.05 -0.03
CA ARG A 43 -29.47 -15.21 -0.04
C ARG A 43 -30.23 -13.91 0.21
N LEU A 44 -29.55 -12.82 0.54
CA LEU A 44 -30.13 -11.55 0.95
C LEU A 44 -30.09 -10.47 -0.15
N ALA A 45 -29.32 -10.70 -1.21
CA ALA A 45 -29.13 -9.73 -2.28
C ALA A 45 -30.30 -9.76 -3.29
N GLY A 46 -30.76 -8.58 -3.69
CA GLY A 46 -31.75 -8.39 -4.75
C GLY A 46 -31.16 -7.70 -5.98
N GLY A 47 -31.81 -7.78 -7.13
CA GLY A 47 -31.29 -7.30 -8.42
C GLY A 47 -30.86 -5.83 -8.47
N ALA A 48 -31.36 -4.98 -7.56
CA ALA A 48 -30.96 -3.59 -7.44
C ALA A 48 -29.79 -3.36 -6.47
N ASP A 49 -29.38 -4.38 -5.74
CA ASP A 49 -28.32 -4.30 -4.74
C ASP A 49 -26.93 -4.43 -5.38
N TRP A 50 -25.92 -4.03 -4.63
CA TRP A 50 -24.50 -4.16 -5.02
C TRP A 50 -23.74 -5.05 -4.05
N PHE A 51 -23.00 -5.99 -4.59
CA PHE A 51 -21.90 -6.64 -3.88
C PHE A 51 -20.61 -5.92 -4.21
N LEU A 52 -19.91 -5.44 -3.21
CA LEU A 52 -18.62 -4.75 -3.34
C LEU A 52 -17.53 -5.54 -2.59
N THR A 53 -16.47 -5.94 -3.28
CA THR A 53 -15.31 -6.61 -2.67
C THR A 53 -14.00 -5.89 -2.98
N GLY A 54 -13.13 -5.76 -1.97
CA GLY A 54 -11.72 -5.38 -2.12
C GLY A 54 -10.78 -6.56 -1.84
N GLU A 55 -11.30 -7.78 -1.75
CA GLU A 55 -10.52 -8.96 -1.39
C GLU A 55 -10.04 -9.74 -2.62
N ILE A 56 -8.82 -10.27 -2.54
CA ILE A 56 -8.26 -11.18 -3.55
C ILE A 56 -8.53 -12.60 -3.10
N PHE A 57 -9.22 -13.39 -3.92
CA PHE A 57 -9.58 -14.77 -3.63
C PHE A 57 -9.57 -15.66 -4.88
N SER A 58 -9.54 -16.95 -4.69
CA SER A 58 -9.71 -17.97 -5.72
C SER A 58 -11.03 -18.70 -5.50
N PRO A 59 -11.52 -19.48 -6.49
CA PRO A 59 -12.73 -20.31 -6.35
C PRO A 59 -12.68 -21.25 -5.14
N GLU A 60 -11.51 -21.81 -4.81
CA GLU A 60 -11.33 -22.70 -3.66
C GLU A 60 -11.53 -21.97 -2.32
N GLU A 61 -11.18 -20.66 -2.27
CA GLU A 61 -11.38 -19.81 -1.10
C GLU A 61 -12.84 -19.31 -1.01
N ARG A 62 -13.59 -19.40 -2.11
CA ARG A 62 -14.98 -18.95 -2.24
C ARG A 62 -15.83 -19.99 -2.98
N PRO A 63 -16.15 -21.14 -2.38
CA PRO A 63 -17.03 -22.14 -2.98
C PRO A 63 -18.33 -21.49 -3.50
N ASP A 64 -18.79 -21.95 -4.66
CA ASP A 64 -20.02 -21.48 -5.33
C ASP A 64 -20.01 -20.05 -5.84
N PHE A 65 -18.89 -19.31 -5.73
CA PHE A 65 -18.82 -17.92 -6.18
C PHE A 65 -18.98 -17.76 -7.70
N ASP A 66 -18.46 -18.69 -8.49
CA ASP A 66 -18.64 -18.68 -9.96
C ASP A 66 -20.13 -18.88 -10.33
N GLY A 67 -20.81 -19.80 -9.69
CA GLY A 67 -22.25 -19.98 -9.87
C GLY A 67 -23.06 -18.74 -9.46
N PHE A 68 -22.64 -18.05 -8.40
CA PHE A 68 -23.23 -16.78 -8.00
C PHE A 68 -23.00 -15.67 -9.05
N LEU A 69 -21.80 -15.60 -9.64
CA LEU A 69 -21.52 -14.68 -10.74
C LEU A 69 -22.37 -14.99 -11.98
N ASP A 70 -22.61 -16.28 -12.29
CA ASP A 70 -23.44 -16.68 -13.44
C ASP A 70 -24.91 -16.31 -13.26
N GLN A 71 -25.43 -16.50 -12.05
CA GLN A 71 -26.83 -16.19 -11.71
C GLN A 71 -27.11 -14.67 -11.64
N ARG A 72 -26.07 -13.85 -11.35
CA ARG A 72 -26.17 -12.40 -11.23
C ARG A 72 -27.34 -11.91 -10.36
N PRO A 73 -27.47 -12.39 -9.13
CA PRO A 73 -28.60 -12.02 -8.27
C PRO A 73 -28.58 -10.54 -7.84
N CYS A 74 -27.40 -9.88 -7.95
CA CYS A 74 -27.19 -8.46 -7.71
C CYS A 74 -26.11 -7.93 -8.66
N ARG A 75 -25.92 -6.60 -8.65
CA ARG A 75 -24.77 -5.97 -9.35
C ARG A 75 -23.48 -6.23 -8.58
N MET A 76 -22.37 -6.37 -9.32
CA MET A 76 -21.07 -6.75 -8.78
C MET A 76 -20.05 -5.64 -8.96
N ALA A 77 -19.37 -5.27 -7.89
CA ALA A 77 -18.30 -4.28 -7.93
C ALA A 77 -17.06 -4.77 -7.19
N ALA A 78 -15.88 -4.33 -7.65
CA ALA A 78 -14.63 -4.70 -7.00
C ALA A 78 -13.66 -3.53 -6.90
N ILE A 79 -12.71 -3.65 -5.95
CA ILE A 79 -11.50 -2.81 -5.89
C ILE A 79 -10.33 -3.70 -6.27
N PHE A 80 -9.62 -3.32 -7.32
CA PHE A 80 -8.41 -3.98 -7.80
C PHE A 80 -7.17 -3.24 -7.31
N HIS A 81 -6.24 -3.95 -6.68
CA HIS A 81 -5.07 -3.35 -6.05
C HIS A 81 -3.84 -3.31 -6.94
N ASP A 82 -3.46 -4.42 -7.54
CA ASP A 82 -2.27 -4.51 -8.38
C ASP A 82 -2.22 -5.80 -9.21
N ALA A 83 -1.31 -5.81 -10.20
CA ALA A 83 -0.94 -6.99 -10.98
C ALA A 83 0.46 -7.52 -10.57
N ILE A 84 0.97 -7.18 -9.39
CA ILE A 84 2.32 -7.54 -8.92
C ILE A 84 2.62 -9.04 -9.05
N PRO A 85 1.72 -9.96 -8.68
CA PRO A 85 1.99 -11.39 -8.82
C PRO A 85 2.27 -11.84 -10.26
N LEU A 86 1.71 -11.17 -11.26
CA LEU A 86 1.98 -11.48 -12.67
C LEU A 86 3.29 -10.86 -13.17
N LYS A 87 3.59 -9.64 -12.73
CA LYS A 87 4.75 -8.87 -13.19
C LYS A 87 6.04 -9.28 -12.49
N HIS A 88 5.93 -9.71 -11.23
CA HIS A 88 7.06 -10.05 -10.36
C HIS A 88 6.87 -11.41 -9.68
N PRO A 89 6.65 -12.50 -10.45
CA PRO A 89 6.37 -13.82 -9.88
C PRO A 89 7.52 -14.34 -9.00
N GLN A 90 8.77 -13.96 -9.31
CA GLN A 90 9.97 -14.40 -8.59
C GLN A 90 10.10 -13.83 -7.17
N ILE A 91 9.41 -12.73 -6.86
CA ILE A 91 9.41 -12.09 -5.54
C ILE A 91 8.03 -12.09 -4.87
N THR A 92 7.10 -12.84 -5.44
CA THR A 92 5.73 -12.99 -4.93
C THR A 92 5.49 -14.42 -4.50
N TRP A 93 4.66 -14.60 -3.47
CA TRP A 93 4.31 -15.93 -2.98
C TRP A 93 3.72 -16.79 -4.11
N PRO A 94 4.21 -18.04 -4.33
CA PRO A 94 3.78 -18.89 -5.45
C PRO A 94 2.27 -19.10 -5.55
N HIS A 95 1.58 -19.26 -4.41
CA HIS A 95 0.11 -19.36 -4.38
C HIS A 95 -0.58 -18.09 -4.90
N SER A 96 -0.05 -16.92 -4.59
CA SER A 96 -0.57 -15.64 -5.12
C SER A 96 -0.33 -15.54 -6.62
N VAL A 97 0.81 -16.00 -7.12
CA VAL A 97 1.12 -16.03 -8.55
C VAL A 97 0.12 -16.94 -9.28
N ALA A 98 -0.11 -18.14 -8.76
CA ALA A 98 -0.99 -19.12 -9.39
C ALA A 98 -2.45 -18.67 -9.51
N ARG A 99 -3.00 -18.03 -8.46
CA ARG A 99 -4.42 -17.60 -8.43
C ARG A 99 -4.69 -16.29 -9.18
N HIS A 100 -3.69 -15.41 -9.31
CA HIS A 100 -3.89 -14.03 -9.75
C HIS A 100 -4.46 -13.88 -11.18
N PRO A 101 -4.03 -14.68 -12.19
CA PRO A 101 -4.63 -14.62 -13.53
C PRO A 101 -6.13 -14.91 -13.52
N GLY A 102 -6.55 -15.95 -12.79
CA GLY A 102 -7.96 -16.33 -12.63
C GLY A 102 -8.76 -15.25 -11.92
N TYR A 103 -8.20 -14.68 -10.85
CA TYR A 103 -8.81 -13.55 -10.14
C TYR A 103 -9.01 -12.34 -11.07
N MET A 104 -8.00 -11.90 -11.80
CA MET A 104 -8.13 -10.77 -12.73
C MET A 104 -9.15 -11.07 -13.83
N LYS A 105 -9.16 -12.29 -14.38
CA LYS A 105 -10.16 -12.71 -15.37
C LYS A 105 -11.58 -12.69 -14.77
N MET A 106 -11.77 -13.13 -13.55
CA MET A 106 -13.05 -13.10 -12.85
C MET A 106 -13.60 -11.66 -12.75
N LEU A 107 -12.74 -10.68 -12.45
CA LEU A 107 -13.14 -9.27 -12.33
C LEU A 107 -13.71 -8.69 -13.64
N SER A 108 -13.35 -9.23 -14.82
CA SER A 108 -13.92 -8.79 -16.10
C SER A 108 -15.41 -9.10 -16.23
N ARG A 109 -15.97 -9.97 -15.39
CA ARG A 109 -17.39 -10.33 -15.32
C ARG A 109 -18.20 -9.44 -14.38
N PHE A 110 -17.54 -8.53 -13.67
CA PHE A 110 -18.21 -7.60 -12.74
C PHE A 110 -18.86 -6.45 -13.53
N ASP A 111 -19.76 -5.72 -12.88
CA ASP A 111 -20.43 -4.58 -13.50
C ASP A 111 -19.60 -3.30 -13.40
N ARG A 112 -18.71 -3.21 -12.38
CA ARG A 112 -17.80 -2.08 -12.19
C ARG A 112 -16.56 -2.49 -11.40
N VAL A 113 -15.41 -1.92 -11.74
CA VAL A 113 -14.18 -2.09 -10.99
C VAL A 113 -13.55 -0.73 -10.68
N TRP A 114 -13.00 -0.58 -9.49
CA TRP A 114 -12.10 0.52 -9.16
C TRP A 114 -10.68 -0.02 -9.00
N ALA A 115 -9.71 0.71 -9.52
CA ALA A 115 -8.31 0.47 -9.23
C ALA A 115 -7.80 1.53 -8.26
N ASP A 116 -6.90 1.19 -7.36
CA ASP A 116 -6.38 2.11 -6.34
C ASP A 116 -5.28 3.07 -6.87
N SER A 117 -4.93 2.94 -8.16
CA SER A 117 -4.05 3.84 -8.89
C SER A 117 -4.32 3.78 -10.40
N GLU A 118 -3.92 4.79 -11.14
CA GLU A 118 -3.99 4.78 -12.61
C GLU A 118 -3.04 3.72 -13.20
N ALA A 119 -1.91 3.47 -12.56
CA ALA A 119 -1.00 2.39 -12.95
C ALA A 119 -1.69 1.02 -12.84
N SER A 120 -2.33 0.72 -11.71
CA SER A 120 -3.09 -0.53 -11.50
C SER A 120 -4.26 -0.65 -12.47
N ARG A 121 -4.97 0.47 -12.75
CA ARG A 121 -6.05 0.50 -13.74
C ARG A 121 -5.55 0.07 -15.13
N ARG A 122 -4.44 0.63 -15.58
CA ARG A 122 -3.84 0.29 -16.88
C ARG A 122 -3.43 -1.18 -16.92
N GLU A 123 -2.76 -1.67 -15.90
CA GLU A 123 -2.32 -3.07 -15.81
C GLU A 123 -3.51 -4.05 -15.89
N LEU A 124 -4.61 -3.77 -15.22
CA LEU A 124 -5.82 -4.59 -15.27
C LEU A 124 -6.43 -4.62 -16.68
N VAL A 125 -6.64 -3.44 -17.27
CA VAL A 125 -7.25 -3.30 -18.61
C VAL A 125 -6.38 -3.94 -19.68
N GLU A 126 -5.05 -3.75 -19.63
CA GLU A 126 -4.10 -4.37 -20.56
C GLU A 126 -4.11 -5.90 -20.42
N SER A 127 -4.18 -6.43 -19.20
CA SER A 127 -4.28 -7.87 -18.95
C SER A 127 -5.56 -8.46 -19.58
N TRP A 128 -6.69 -7.81 -19.41
CA TRP A 128 -7.95 -8.26 -20.01
C TRP A 128 -7.92 -8.24 -21.54
N ARG A 129 -7.35 -7.20 -22.13
CA ARG A 129 -7.17 -7.11 -23.60
C ARG A 129 -6.26 -8.22 -24.12
N TRP A 130 -5.17 -8.48 -23.40
CA TRP A 130 -4.26 -9.58 -23.72
C TRP A 130 -4.96 -10.96 -23.64
N GLN A 131 -5.88 -11.14 -22.68
CA GLN A 131 -6.69 -12.34 -22.54
C GLN A 131 -7.83 -12.47 -23.57
N GLY A 132 -7.99 -11.49 -24.47
CA GLY A 132 -9.04 -11.50 -25.49
C GLY A 132 -10.43 -11.18 -24.93
N THR A 133 -10.54 -10.46 -23.83
CA THR A 133 -11.85 -10.06 -23.27
C THR A 133 -12.45 -8.96 -24.14
N GLU A 134 -13.54 -9.27 -24.83
CA GLU A 134 -14.19 -8.34 -25.78
C GLU A 134 -14.94 -7.20 -25.09
N LYS A 135 -15.66 -7.51 -24.00
CA LYS A 135 -16.47 -6.55 -23.27
C LYS A 135 -15.87 -6.33 -21.87
N LEU A 136 -15.32 -5.14 -21.67
CA LEU A 136 -14.72 -4.76 -20.39
C LEU A 136 -15.74 -3.97 -19.54
N PRO A 137 -15.80 -4.24 -18.21
CA PRO A 137 -16.51 -3.35 -17.31
C PRO A 137 -15.79 -2.00 -17.22
N PRO A 138 -16.50 -0.92 -16.84
CA PRO A 138 -15.87 0.35 -16.53
C PRO A 138 -14.89 0.18 -15.37
N VAL A 139 -13.69 0.76 -15.54
CA VAL A 139 -12.64 0.77 -14.52
C VAL A 139 -12.28 2.23 -14.21
N ASP A 140 -12.62 2.67 -13.02
CA ASP A 140 -12.28 4.00 -12.50
C ASP A 140 -11.10 3.93 -11.53
N VAL A 141 -10.48 5.07 -11.25
CA VAL A 141 -9.46 5.16 -10.18
C VAL A 141 -10.13 5.58 -8.88
N LEU A 142 -9.81 4.89 -7.80
CA LEU A 142 -10.20 5.21 -6.44
C LEU A 142 -8.97 5.68 -5.66
N PRO A 143 -8.75 6.99 -5.49
CA PRO A 143 -7.68 7.46 -4.63
C PRO A 143 -7.92 6.99 -3.19
N LEU A 144 -6.98 6.20 -2.65
CA LEU A 144 -7.08 5.70 -1.28
C LEU A 144 -6.70 6.79 -0.27
N GLY A 145 -7.26 6.68 0.93
CA GLY A 145 -7.02 7.64 2.00
C GLY A 145 -5.57 7.62 2.50
N ALA A 146 -5.02 8.80 2.71
CA ALA A 146 -3.69 9.01 3.29
C ALA A 146 -3.72 9.03 4.82
N ASN A 147 -4.89 9.28 5.43
CA ASN A 147 -4.99 9.48 6.88
C ASN A 147 -4.64 8.20 7.64
N PHE A 148 -3.51 8.30 8.34
CA PHE A 148 -2.98 7.21 9.17
C PHE A 148 -3.81 7.09 10.44
N ASN A 149 -4.54 5.98 10.57
CA ASN A 149 -5.47 5.74 11.68
C ASN A 149 -6.45 6.90 11.92
N ALA A 150 -6.72 7.21 13.19
CA ALA A 150 -7.48 8.39 13.61
C ALA A 150 -6.61 9.64 13.82
N SER A 151 -5.31 9.59 13.46
CA SER A 151 -4.40 10.71 13.66
C SER A 151 -4.81 11.90 12.79
N PRO A 152 -4.89 13.11 13.36
CA PRO A 152 -5.13 14.31 12.58
C PRO A 152 -3.96 14.53 11.61
N ARG A 153 -4.25 15.21 10.50
CA ARG A 153 -3.21 15.59 9.56
C ARG A 153 -2.23 16.57 10.21
N VAL A 154 -0.95 16.30 10.02
CA VAL A 154 0.11 17.24 10.41
C VAL A 154 0.24 18.31 9.33
N VAL A 155 -0.21 19.52 9.62
CA VAL A 155 -0.14 20.70 8.73
C VAL A 155 0.99 21.65 9.11
N THR A 156 1.62 21.46 10.26
CA THR A 156 2.81 22.20 10.71
C THR A 156 3.73 21.22 11.42
N ARG A 157 4.98 21.19 11.00
CA ARG A 157 5.99 20.32 11.61
C ARG A 157 7.18 21.15 12.04
N PRO A 158 7.62 21.06 13.31
CA PRO A 158 8.89 21.65 13.74
C PRO A 158 10.04 21.11 12.90
N ALA A 159 11.10 21.89 12.74
CA ALA A 159 12.33 21.37 12.17
C ALA A 159 12.74 20.12 12.93
N ALA A 160 12.92 18.99 12.23
CA ALA A 160 13.26 17.74 12.87
C ALA A 160 14.65 17.86 13.48
N THR A 161 14.73 17.74 14.80
CA THR A 161 15.98 17.69 15.54
C THR A 161 16.65 16.33 15.44
N GLY A 162 15.88 15.28 15.13
CA GLY A 162 16.36 13.90 14.94
C GLY A 162 16.85 13.62 13.52
N ARG A 163 17.81 12.71 13.40
CA ARG A 163 18.35 12.20 12.13
C ARG A 163 17.85 10.78 11.86
N GLY A 164 16.54 10.52 12.00
CA GLY A 164 15.95 9.21 11.79
C GLY A 164 15.41 9.04 10.37
N LEU A 165 15.64 7.89 9.76
CA LEU A 165 14.96 7.40 8.55
C LEU A 165 13.96 6.31 8.95
N LEU A 166 12.80 6.26 8.29
CA LEU A 166 11.74 5.29 8.57
C LEU A 166 11.37 4.53 7.29
N SER A 167 11.36 3.21 7.37
CA SER A 167 10.84 2.34 6.30
C SER A 167 9.78 1.41 6.85
N LEU A 168 8.56 1.54 6.32
CA LEU A 168 7.38 0.77 6.70
C LEU A 168 7.04 -0.28 5.66
N GLY A 169 6.87 -1.52 6.07
CA GLY A 169 6.40 -2.60 5.23
C GLY A 169 6.87 -3.97 5.70
N ILE A 170 6.15 -5.00 5.30
CA ILE A 170 6.56 -6.39 5.52
C ILE A 170 7.98 -6.61 4.98
N LEU A 171 8.81 -7.35 5.71
CA LEU A 171 10.16 -7.70 5.26
C LEU A 171 10.06 -8.74 4.14
N GLU A 172 10.19 -8.28 2.91
CA GLU A 172 10.10 -9.10 1.70
C GLU A 172 10.87 -8.45 0.54
N PRO A 173 11.32 -9.20 -0.48
CA PRO A 173 12.11 -8.68 -1.60
C PRO A 173 11.47 -7.49 -2.31
N ARG A 174 10.15 -7.47 -2.43
CA ARG A 174 9.40 -6.39 -3.08
C ARG A 174 9.63 -5.02 -2.41
N LYS A 175 9.80 -5.00 -1.09
CA LYS A 175 10.06 -3.77 -0.32
C LYS A 175 11.54 -3.35 -0.34
N ASN A 176 12.41 -4.20 -0.90
CA ASN A 176 13.81 -3.92 -1.18
C ASN A 176 14.65 -3.50 0.03
N GLN A 177 14.34 -4.08 1.21
CA GLN A 177 15.08 -3.73 2.44
C GLN A 177 16.57 -4.10 2.36
N MET A 178 16.96 -5.13 1.59
CA MET A 178 18.39 -5.46 1.40
C MET A 178 19.14 -4.28 0.78
N PHE A 179 18.59 -3.70 -0.29
CA PHE A 179 19.16 -2.51 -0.92
C PHE A 179 19.19 -1.30 0.02
N LEU A 180 18.13 -1.08 0.83
CA LEU A 180 18.14 -0.03 1.84
C LEU A 180 19.25 -0.23 2.89
N LEU A 181 19.45 -1.47 3.32
CA LEU A 181 20.53 -1.80 4.26
C LEU A 181 21.91 -1.56 3.67
N ASP A 182 22.13 -1.78 2.38
CA ASP A 182 23.39 -1.46 1.70
C ASP A 182 23.63 0.06 1.63
N ILE A 183 22.59 0.86 1.37
CA ILE A 183 22.65 2.33 1.38
C ILE A 183 23.07 2.85 2.76
N VAL A 184 22.38 2.40 3.81
CA VAL A 184 22.63 2.93 5.16
C VAL A 184 23.97 2.45 5.72
N GLU A 185 24.38 1.21 5.40
CA GLU A 185 25.71 0.72 5.76
C GLU A 185 26.82 1.56 5.14
N ALA A 186 26.68 1.94 3.85
CA ALA A 186 27.65 2.82 3.20
C ALA A 186 27.75 4.17 3.93
N LEU A 187 26.63 4.79 4.28
CA LEU A 187 26.60 6.07 5.00
C LEU A 187 27.18 5.97 6.42
N TRP A 188 26.87 4.90 7.16
CA TRP A 188 27.49 4.68 8.48
C TRP A 188 29.00 4.44 8.42
N ARG A 189 29.50 3.73 7.38
CA ARG A 189 30.92 3.55 7.15
C ARG A 189 31.66 4.84 6.78
N GLU A 190 30.95 5.79 6.18
CA GLU A 190 31.46 7.17 5.95
C GLU A 190 31.46 8.01 7.24
N GLY A 191 30.96 7.51 8.36
CA GLY A 191 30.90 8.20 9.64
C GLY A 191 29.66 9.09 9.83
N LEU A 192 28.64 8.98 8.96
CA LEU A 192 27.39 9.74 9.13
C LEU A 192 26.56 9.11 10.26
N GLU A 193 26.26 9.90 11.30
CA GLU A 193 25.44 9.47 12.43
C GLU A 193 23.96 9.71 12.18
N PHE A 194 23.17 8.63 12.14
CA PHE A 194 21.72 8.65 12.00
C PHE A 194 21.11 7.30 12.39
N GLU A 195 19.79 7.27 12.56
CA GLU A 195 19.03 6.06 12.86
C GLU A 195 18.23 5.60 11.63
N LEU A 196 18.13 4.27 11.44
CA LEU A 196 17.17 3.65 10.54
C LEU A 196 16.20 2.80 11.35
N HIS A 197 14.91 3.12 11.25
CA HIS A 197 13.81 2.34 11.79
C HIS A 197 13.16 1.52 10.68
N LEU A 198 13.30 0.20 10.73
CA LEU A 198 12.56 -0.75 9.90
C LEU A 198 11.34 -1.23 10.69
N VAL A 199 10.15 -1.05 10.14
CA VAL A 199 8.89 -1.42 10.81
C VAL A 199 8.10 -2.36 9.92
N GLY A 200 7.77 -3.54 10.42
CA GLY A 200 6.92 -4.49 9.74
C GLY A 200 7.20 -5.94 10.11
N ARG A 201 6.21 -6.78 9.93
CA ARG A 201 6.37 -8.22 10.19
C ARG A 201 7.33 -8.86 9.19
N VAL A 202 7.87 -10.00 9.58
CA VAL A 202 8.73 -10.82 8.71
C VAL A 202 7.84 -11.66 7.77
N ASN A 203 8.11 -11.60 6.47
CA ASN A 203 7.47 -12.52 5.52
C ASN A 203 8.00 -13.94 5.77
N PRO A 204 7.13 -14.93 6.07
CA PRO A 204 7.58 -16.27 6.44
C PRO A 204 8.32 -17.00 5.31
N HIS A 205 8.09 -16.63 4.05
CA HIS A 205 8.72 -17.26 2.89
C HIS A 205 10.03 -16.57 2.48
N PHE A 206 10.07 -15.23 2.57
CA PHE A 206 11.18 -14.45 2.00
C PHE A 206 11.98 -13.65 3.04
N GLY A 207 11.49 -13.51 4.26
CA GLY A 207 12.05 -12.55 5.22
C GLY A 207 13.33 -12.99 5.92
N ALA A 208 13.64 -14.29 5.96
CA ALA A 208 14.77 -14.81 6.72
C ALA A 208 16.14 -14.21 6.34
N PRO A 209 16.50 -14.04 5.05
CA PRO A 209 17.76 -13.39 4.66
C PRO A 209 17.83 -11.94 5.12
N ILE A 210 16.71 -11.20 5.06
CA ILE A 210 16.65 -9.80 5.47
C ILE A 210 16.88 -9.69 6.99
N VAL A 211 16.24 -10.55 7.78
CA VAL A 211 16.46 -10.61 9.25
C VAL A 211 17.89 -10.97 9.59
N ALA A 212 18.51 -11.90 8.86
CA ALA A 212 19.91 -12.24 9.06
C ALA A 212 20.83 -11.03 8.81
N ARG A 213 20.58 -10.26 7.74
CA ARG A 213 21.31 -9.04 7.42
C ARG A 213 21.12 -7.96 8.49
N ILE A 214 19.91 -7.73 8.95
CA ILE A 214 19.61 -6.81 10.06
C ILE A 214 20.41 -7.19 11.31
N ARG A 215 20.41 -8.47 11.71
CA ARG A 215 21.14 -8.96 12.87
C ARG A 215 22.66 -8.76 12.73
N ALA A 216 23.21 -8.98 11.54
CA ALA A 216 24.63 -8.77 11.27
C ALA A 216 25.01 -7.29 11.42
N LEU A 217 24.24 -6.38 10.83
CA LEU A 217 24.49 -4.93 10.88
C LEU A 217 24.32 -4.35 12.28
N ARG A 218 23.35 -4.81 13.06
CA ARG A 218 23.12 -4.35 14.46
C ARG A 218 24.28 -4.68 15.40
N ARG A 219 25.15 -5.62 15.06
CA ARG A 219 26.37 -5.91 15.83
C ARG A 219 27.46 -4.85 15.63
N ILE A 220 27.37 -4.09 14.54
CA ILE A 220 28.38 -3.11 14.12
C ILE A 220 27.84 -1.68 14.32
N PHE A 221 26.56 -1.44 13.99
CA PHE A 221 25.94 -0.13 13.97
C PHE A 221 24.76 -0.08 14.95
N SER A 222 24.84 0.79 15.95
CA SER A 222 23.78 0.99 16.96
C SER A 222 22.55 1.72 16.41
N GLY A 223 22.69 2.44 15.30
CA GLY A 223 21.60 3.21 14.67
C GLY A 223 20.56 2.38 13.91
N LEU A 224 20.67 1.03 13.85
CA LEU A 224 19.70 0.18 13.17
C LEU A 224 18.67 -0.37 14.17
N HIS A 225 17.40 -0.02 13.96
CA HIS A 225 16.27 -0.49 14.76
C HIS A 225 15.30 -1.30 13.92
N PHE A 226 14.83 -2.43 14.45
CA PHE A 226 13.83 -3.27 13.81
C PHE A 226 12.64 -3.50 14.75
N HIS A 227 11.45 -3.12 14.30
CA HIS A 227 10.18 -3.17 15.01
C HIS A 227 9.24 -4.15 14.29
N GLU A 228 9.28 -5.43 14.69
CA GLU A 228 8.54 -6.50 13.98
C GLU A 228 7.03 -6.40 14.21
N ALA A 229 6.60 -5.97 15.36
CA ALA A 229 5.21 -5.97 15.79
C ALA A 229 4.73 -4.60 16.31
N ALA A 230 5.30 -3.52 15.77
CA ALA A 230 4.93 -2.16 16.16
C ALA A 230 3.43 -1.92 15.99
N GLY A 231 2.78 -1.44 17.02
CA GLY A 231 1.40 -0.98 16.98
C GLY A 231 1.27 0.41 16.37
N ASP A 232 0.04 0.78 16.04
CA ASP A 232 -0.24 2.07 15.39
C ASP A 232 0.25 3.28 16.19
N ALA A 233 0.19 3.21 17.54
CA ALA A 233 0.69 4.27 18.42
C ALA A 233 2.22 4.41 18.35
N GLU A 234 2.93 3.30 18.32
CA GLU A 234 4.39 3.28 18.16
C GLU A 234 4.81 3.82 16.80
N VAL A 235 4.11 3.42 15.73
CA VAL A 235 4.35 3.95 14.37
C VAL A 235 4.11 5.46 14.31
N ALA A 236 3.06 5.96 14.98
CA ALA A 236 2.81 7.41 15.06
C ALA A 236 3.93 8.15 15.79
N GLN A 237 4.49 7.58 16.86
CA GLN A 237 5.65 8.14 17.57
C GLN A 237 6.91 8.15 16.67
N LEU A 238 7.15 7.07 15.92
CA LEU A 238 8.25 7.00 14.97
C LEU A 238 8.11 8.10 13.90
N TYR A 239 6.93 8.30 13.33
CA TYR A 239 6.71 9.41 12.42
C TYR A 239 7.00 10.77 13.05
N ALA A 240 6.68 10.98 14.32
CA ALA A 240 6.91 12.26 15.00
C ALA A 240 8.40 12.61 15.09
N THR A 241 9.29 11.64 15.23
CA THR A 241 10.75 11.82 15.39
C THR A 241 11.54 11.59 14.09
N THR A 242 10.94 10.97 13.08
CA THR A 242 11.59 10.63 11.81
C THR A 242 11.81 11.88 10.96
N ARG A 243 12.98 11.99 10.34
CA ARG A 243 13.31 13.04 9.39
C ARG A 243 12.73 12.79 7.99
N ALA A 244 12.79 11.54 7.52
CA ALA A 244 12.23 11.15 6.23
C ALA A 244 11.78 9.69 6.19
N GLY A 245 10.73 9.42 5.42
CA GLY A 245 10.37 8.07 4.98
C GLY A 245 11.25 7.61 3.82
N VAL A 246 11.60 6.32 3.78
CA VAL A 246 12.43 5.76 2.69
C VAL A 246 11.77 4.48 2.16
N PHE A 247 11.35 4.51 0.89
CA PHE A 247 10.57 3.45 0.25
C PHE A 247 11.22 3.01 -1.08
N PRO A 248 12.32 2.23 -1.05
CA PRO A 248 13.03 1.77 -2.24
C PRO A 248 12.34 0.56 -2.90
N THR A 249 11.03 0.50 -2.79
CA THR A 249 10.21 -0.64 -3.22
C THR A 249 10.33 -0.91 -4.72
N ILE A 250 10.29 -2.19 -5.11
CA ILE A 250 10.38 -2.63 -6.52
C ILE A 250 9.00 -2.55 -7.21
N ALA A 251 7.93 -2.77 -6.46
CA ALA A 251 6.57 -2.75 -6.99
C ALA A 251 5.56 -2.36 -5.91
N GLU A 252 4.53 -1.60 -6.30
CA GLU A 252 3.42 -1.15 -5.44
C GLU A 252 2.11 -1.07 -6.24
N GLY A 253 0.98 -1.25 -5.53
CA GLY A 253 -0.35 -0.99 -6.09
C GLY A 253 -0.78 0.48 -5.91
N CYS A 254 -0.58 1.03 -4.70
CA CYS A 254 -0.94 2.42 -4.36
C CYS A 254 0.20 3.18 -3.67
N GLY A 255 1.00 2.52 -2.84
CA GLY A 255 2.03 3.18 -2.03
C GLY A 255 1.48 3.84 -0.77
N LEU A 256 0.61 3.16 -0.03
CA LEU A 256 0.04 3.68 1.23
C LEU A 256 1.08 4.21 2.22
N PRO A 257 2.25 3.56 2.46
CA PRO A 257 3.24 4.11 3.39
C PRO A 257 3.77 5.50 2.99
N LEU A 258 3.85 5.78 1.68
CA LEU A 258 4.21 7.11 1.18
C LEU A 258 3.11 8.13 1.53
N LEU A 259 1.85 7.80 1.27
CA LEU A 259 0.71 8.67 1.57
C LEU A 259 0.58 8.93 3.08
N GLU A 260 0.74 7.90 3.90
CA GLU A 260 0.72 7.98 5.36
C GLU A 260 1.86 8.86 5.90
N SER A 261 3.07 8.72 5.34
CA SER A 261 4.21 9.55 5.70
C SER A 261 3.92 11.03 5.42
N LEU A 262 3.38 11.36 4.26
CA LEU A 262 2.98 12.72 3.89
C LEU A 262 1.85 13.26 4.78
N TRP A 263 0.89 12.41 5.18
CA TRP A 263 -0.16 12.77 6.13
C TRP A 263 0.41 13.20 7.48
N MET A 264 1.46 12.51 7.92
CA MET A 264 2.21 12.81 9.14
C MET A 264 3.25 13.94 8.95
N GLY A 265 3.23 14.63 7.81
CA GLY A 265 4.14 15.74 7.48
C GLY A 265 5.59 15.31 7.28
N VAL A 266 5.84 14.02 7.04
CA VAL A 266 7.17 13.45 6.84
C VAL A 266 7.46 13.33 5.34
N PRO A 267 8.49 13.99 4.80
CA PRO A 267 8.87 13.86 3.41
C PRO A 267 9.40 12.46 3.09
N CYS A 268 9.34 12.05 1.82
CA CYS A 268 9.69 10.70 1.40
C CYS A 268 10.74 10.67 0.29
N LEU A 269 11.66 9.71 0.40
CA LEU A 269 12.46 9.21 -0.71
C LEU A 269 11.80 7.91 -1.20
N CYS A 270 11.44 7.83 -2.47
CA CYS A 270 10.74 6.66 -3.00
C CYS A 270 11.24 6.26 -4.38
N SER A 271 11.01 5.00 -4.75
CA SER A 271 11.37 4.51 -6.08
C SER A 271 10.59 5.22 -7.18
N ASP A 272 11.23 5.43 -8.32
CA ASP A 272 10.63 6.00 -9.52
C ASP A 272 9.75 4.97 -10.24
N LEU A 273 8.59 4.66 -9.63
CA LEU A 273 7.56 3.78 -10.17
C LEU A 273 6.37 4.60 -10.67
N PRO A 274 5.66 4.15 -11.73
CA PRO A 274 4.46 4.85 -12.24
C PRO A 274 3.47 5.21 -11.12
N VAL A 275 3.12 4.25 -10.28
CA VAL A 275 2.18 4.45 -9.16
C VAL A 275 2.70 5.43 -8.10
N LEU A 276 4.00 5.45 -7.84
CA LEU A 276 4.57 6.38 -6.85
C LEU A 276 4.70 7.80 -7.43
N ARG A 277 4.95 7.94 -8.75
CA ARG A 277 4.91 9.24 -9.43
C ARG A 277 3.56 9.92 -9.33
N GLU A 278 2.46 9.16 -9.39
CA GLU A 278 1.10 9.68 -9.22
C GLU A 278 0.97 10.42 -7.87
N ASN A 279 1.57 9.84 -6.83
CA ASN A 279 1.54 10.39 -5.48
C ASN A 279 2.67 11.39 -5.21
N ALA A 280 3.83 11.28 -5.86
CA ALA A 280 5.00 12.14 -5.63
C ALA A 280 4.91 13.47 -6.36
N GLY A 281 4.21 13.55 -7.49
CA GLY A 281 4.22 14.70 -8.41
C GLY A 281 3.73 16.02 -7.83
N ILE A 282 3.08 16.01 -6.65
CA ILE A 282 2.56 17.23 -5.99
C ILE A 282 3.56 17.78 -4.95
N GLY A 283 4.72 17.15 -4.75
CA GLY A 283 5.75 17.58 -3.79
C GLY A 283 5.78 16.77 -2.49
N GLY A 284 6.76 17.09 -1.64
CA GLY A 284 7.04 16.35 -0.40
C GLY A 284 7.68 14.97 -0.60
N CYS A 285 7.97 14.61 -1.86
CA CYS A 285 8.60 13.35 -2.24
C CYS A 285 9.73 13.59 -3.25
N VAL A 286 10.71 12.68 -3.21
CA VAL A 286 11.78 12.59 -4.22
C VAL A 286 11.74 11.19 -4.81
N THR A 287 11.53 11.09 -6.12
CA THR A 287 11.57 9.82 -6.84
C THR A 287 12.99 9.53 -7.29
N LEU A 288 13.45 8.30 -7.06
CA LEU A 288 14.82 7.86 -7.33
C LEU A 288 14.83 6.60 -8.23
N PRO A 289 15.79 6.48 -9.15
CA PRO A 289 15.88 5.32 -10.03
C PRO A 289 15.97 4.01 -9.23
N LEU A 290 15.33 2.96 -9.73
CA LEU A 290 15.39 1.63 -9.11
C LEU A 290 16.84 1.14 -9.06
N ASN A 291 17.25 0.68 -7.86
CA ASN A 291 18.56 0.04 -7.63
C ASN A 291 19.79 0.90 -8.00
N ASP A 292 19.64 2.21 -8.14
CA ASP A 292 20.79 3.12 -8.28
C ASP A 292 21.35 3.48 -6.90
N LEU A 293 22.35 2.70 -6.45
CA LEU A 293 22.94 2.86 -5.12
C LEU A 293 23.52 4.27 -4.91
N ALA A 294 24.14 4.85 -5.93
CA ALA A 294 24.75 6.18 -5.82
C ALA A 294 23.69 7.27 -5.65
N ALA A 295 22.64 7.25 -6.47
CA ALA A 295 21.55 8.21 -6.37
C ALA A 295 20.84 8.13 -5.00
N TRP A 296 20.54 6.92 -4.54
CA TRP A 296 19.89 6.71 -3.24
C TRP A 296 20.79 7.11 -2.06
N THR A 297 22.06 6.71 -2.06
CA THR A 297 23.02 7.09 -1.01
C THR A 297 23.16 8.61 -0.94
N ASN A 298 23.27 9.27 -2.10
CA ASN A 298 23.36 10.74 -2.14
C ASN A 298 22.06 11.42 -1.63
N ALA A 299 20.88 10.95 -2.06
CA ALA A 299 19.61 11.49 -1.59
C ALA A 299 19.42 11.29 -0.08
N CYS A 300 19.77 10.11 0.46
CA CYS A 300 19.73 9.84 1.91
C CYS A 300 20.71 10.74 2.67
N ARG A 301 21.92 10.94 2.15
CA ARG A 301 22.90 11.87 2.73
C ARG A 301 22.33 13.29 2.74
N THR A 302 21.82 13.76 1.62
CA THR A 302 21.30 15.13 1.49
C THR A 302 20.13 15.37 2.42
N ILE A 303 19.15 14.46 2.51
CA ILE A 303 18.01 14.65 3.40
C ILE A 303 18.41 14.66 4.88
N LEU A 304 19.50 13.96 5.23
CA LEU A 304 20.03 13.91 6.59
C LEU A 304 20.88 15.12 6.98
N THR A 305 21.47 15.83 6.00
CA THR A 305 22.48 16.88 6.26
C THR A 305 22.10 18.28 5.76
N ASP A 306 21.19 18.38 4.77
CA ASP A 306 20.71 19.66 4.23
C ASP A 306 19.36 20.03 4.85
N ASP A 307 19.41 20.91 5.86
CA ASP A 307 18.21 21.35 6.58
C ASP A 307 17.30 22.22 5.71
N ALA A 308 17.86 22.99 4.78
CA ALA A 308 17.07 23.83 3.89
C ALA A 308 16.25 23.00 2.89
N TRP A 309 16.89 22.00 2.28
CA TRP A 309 16.21 21.06 1.39
C TRP A 309 15.16 20.23 2.13
N HIS A 310 15.48 19.73 3.32
CA HIS A 310 14.53 19.03 4.18
C HIS A 310 13.32 19.90 4.51
N ALA A 311 13.53 21.16 4.95
CA ALA A 311 12.45 22.08 5.30
C ALA A 311 11.52 22.37 4.12
N LYS A 312 12.07 22.52 2.90
CA LYS A 312 11.29 22.66 1.67
C LYS A 312 10.36 21.45 1.46
N LEU A 313 10.91 20.23 1.55
CA LEU A 313 10.12 19.01 1.36
C LEU A 313 9.04 18.83 2.46
N VAL A 314 9.34 19.21 3.70
CA VAL A 314 8.35 19.23 4.80
C VAL A 314 7.23 20.21 4.48
N GLN A 315 7.54 21.43 4.03
CA GLN A 315 6.53 22.40 3.62
C GLN A 315 5.63 21.85 2.52
N GLU A 316 6.21 21.24 1.48
CA GLU A 316 5.46 20.58 0.41
C GLU A 316 4.55 19.47 0.95
N ALA A 317 5.05 18.59 1.84
CA ALA A 317 4.30 17.50 2.44
C ALA A 317 3.12 18.00 3.29
N THR A 318 3.31 19.10 4.05
CA THR A 318 2.29 19.63 4.98
C THR A 318 1.22 20.46 4.28
N THR A 319 1.51 21.09 3.15
CA THR A 319 0.59 22.00 2.45
C THR A 319 -0.18 21.35 1.30
N ARG A 320 0.32 20.25 0.72
CA ARG A 320 -0.34 19.58 -0.42
C ARG A 320 -1.69 18.97 -0.02
N PRO A 321 -2.68 18.88 -0.94
CA PRO A 321 -3.89 18.11 -0.70
C PRO A 321 -3.57 16.62 -0.62
N LEU A 322 -4.23 15.90 0.27
CA LEU A 322 -4.15 14.45 0.40
C LEU A 322 -5.57 13.87 0.53
N PRO A 323 -5.90 12.79 -0.16
CA PRO A 323 -7.19 12.14 -0.05
C PRO A 323 -7.39 11.54 1.35
N THR A 324 -8.64 11.44 1.78
CA THR A 324 -9.02 10.78 3.02
C THR A 324 -9.77 9.48 2.74
N TRP A 325 -9.78 8.54 3.69
CA TRP A 325 -10.59 7.32 3.58
C TRP A 325 -12.07 7.62 3.47
N ARG A 326 -12.52 8.70 4.10
CA ARG A 326 -13.91 9.19 3.99
C ARG A 326 -14.27 9.64 2.57
N GLU A 327 -13.36 10.31 1.88
CA GLU A 327 -13.55 10.71 0.48
C GLU A 327 -13.58 9.48 -0.43
N ALA A 328 -12.70 8.51 -0.21
CA ALA A 328 -12.70 7.23 -0.94
C ALA A 328 -14.02 6.47 -0.74
N ALA A 329 -14.49 6.32 0.49
CA ALA A 329 -15.76 5.67 0.80
C ALA A 329 -16.97 6.39 0.16
N ARG A 330 -16.98 7.73 0.20
CA ARG A 330 -18.02 8.53 -0.47
C ARG A 330 -18.00 8.38 -1.99
N ALA A 331 -16.81 8.28 -2.60
CA ALA A 331 -16.69 8.05 -4.04
C ALA A 331 -17.25 6.67 -4.43
N LEU A 332 -16.95 5.62 -3.66
CA LEU A 332 -17.54 4.29 -3.84
C LEU A 332 -19.08 4.33 -3.71
N ALA A 333 -19.59 4.90 -2.61
CA ALA A 333 -21.03 4.96 -2.38
C ALA A 333 -21.77 5.68 -3.53
N ARG A 334 -21.26 6.84 -3.98
CA ARG A 334 -21.86 7.57 -5.14
C ARG A 334 -21.77 6.78 -6.45
N GLY A 335 -20.74 6.01 -6.65
CA GLY A 335 -20.57 5.19 -7.86
C GLY A 335 -21.45 3.95 -7.89
N LEU A 336 -22.10 3.59 -6.78
CA LEU A 336 -22.96 2.41 -6.61
C LEU A 336 -24.44 2.78 -6.41
N THR A 337 -24.78 4.03 -6.46
CA THR A 337 -26.18 4.50 -6.53
C THR A 337 -26.62 4.63 -7.98
#